data_5608dcfa6bb0b22e8c2f7eb73bada308
#
_entry.id   5608dcfa6bb0b22e8c2f7eb73bada308
#
_cell.length_a   1.000
_cell.length_b   1.000
_cell.length_c   1.000
_cell.angle_alpha   90.00
_cell.angle_beta   90.00
_cell.angle_gamma   90.00
#
_symmetry.space_group_name_H-M   'P 1'
#
loop_
_entity.id
_entity.type
_entity.pdbx_description
1 polymer ?
#
loop_
_entity_poly.entity_id
_entity_poly.type
_entity_poly.pdbx_seq_one_letter_code
_entity_poly.pdbx_strand_id
1 'polypeptide(L)'
;SCVYPCVILTYHNNSRNFWQRFVQHAILKRYLKKPFRQIHVYSNMFCSDKEYASLFGELFKPTKELLNLIDYHLAQLGGAGNYVSATFRFRQLLGDFKEGGETLREDERMPYIEKCINAILKLHEQIPEKKILVTADSHTFLDTLKERSLHYVYVMPGKVVHIGFTQNASKKIYMKSFLDMYMLSYASTVFLVRDNIMYHSGFPYRASLLNGARYDEIEL
;
A
#
# COMPACT_ATOMS: atom_id res chain seq x y z
N SER A 1 15.08 -28.10 8.68
CA SER A 1 16.28 -28.53 7.96
C SER A 1 15.93 -28.76 6.49
N CYS A 2 16.59 -28.01 5.60
CA CYS A 2 16.42 -28.18 4.17
C CYS A 2 17.06 -29.51 3.75
N VAL A 3 16.26 -30.47 3.32
CA VAL A 3 16.74 -31.82 2.90
C VAL A 3 17.38 -31.78 1.51
N TYR A 4 17.31 -30.65 0.79
CA TYR A 4 17.85 -30.48 -0.55
C TYR A 4 18.78 -29.28 -0.60
N PRO A 5 19.82 -29.28 -1.46
CA PRO A 5 20.64 -28.11 -1.64
C PRO A 5 19.79 -26.94 -2.10
N CYS A 6 19.69 -25.92 -1.27
CA CYS A 6 19.01 -24.67 -1.57
C CYS A 6 20.04 -23.52 -1.67
N VAL A 7 19.78 -22.59 -2.55
CA VAL A 7 20.54 -21.33 -2.62
C VAL A 7 19.63 -20.20 -2.22
N ILE A 8 20.05 -19.43 -1.22
CA ILE A 8 19.39 -18.20 -0.81
C ILE A 8 20.14 -17.04 -1.44
N LEU A 9 19.50 -16.31 -2.31
CA LEU A 9 20.04 -15.11 -2.92
C LEU A 9 19.33 -13.90 -2.35
N THR A 10 20.08 -13.02 -1.69
CA THR A 10 19.57 -11.73 -1.24
C THR A 10 20.00 -10.66 -2.25
N TYR A 11 19.05 -9.99 -2.84
CA TYR A 11 19.28 -8.95 -3.83
C TYR A 11 18.65 -7.64 -3.36
N HIS A 12 19.48 -6.62 -3.10
CA HIS A 12 19.05 -5.30 -2.70
C HIS A 12 19.37 -4.27 -3.77
N ASN A 13 18.36 -3.58 -4.26
CA ASN A 13 18.51 -2.52 -5.28
C ASN A 13 18.99 -1.18 -4.68
N ASN A 14 19.44 -1.16 -3.44
CA ASN A 14 19.88 0.05 -2.75
C ASN A 14 21.27 0.54 -3.17
N SER A 15 22.00 -0.22 -4.02
CA SER A 15 23.27 0.26 -4.50
C SER A 15 23.05 1.32 -5.59
N ARG A 16 23.53 2.55 -5.33
CA ARG A 16 23.56 3.63 -6.32
C ARG A 16 24.53 3.35 -7.48
N ASN A 17 25.34 2.29 -7.37
CA ASN A 17 26.38 1.95 -8.33
C ASN A 17 25.83 1.03 -9.42
N PHE A 18 25.82 1.52 -10.66
CA PHE A 18 25.37 0.80 -11.86
C PHE A 18 26.08 -0.56 -12.03
N TRP A 19 27.39 -0.62 -11.80
CA TRP A 19 28.19 -1.84 -11.95
C TRP A 19 27.81 -2.92 -10.92
N GLN A 20 27.52 -2.55 -9.69
CA GLN A 20 27.07 -3.51 -8.68
C GLN A 20 25.71 -4.10 -9.09
N ARG A 21 24.78 -3.31 -9.59
CA ARG A 21 23.50 -3.80 -10.09
C ARG A 21 23.67 -4.76 -11.28
N PHE A 22 24.55 -4.42 -12.22
CA PHE A 22 24.83 -5.26 -13.37
C PHE A 22 25.43 -6.63 -12.94
N VAL A 23 26.43 -6.63 -12.06
CA VAL A 23 27.05 -7.85 -11.53
C VAL A 23 26.05 -8.71 -10.77
N GLN A 24 25.25 -8.11 -9.89
CA GLN A 24 24.22 -8.83 -9.14
C GLN A 24 23.18 -9.46 -10.06
N HIS A 25 22.76 -8.74 -11.10
CA HIS A 25 21.81 -9.26 -12.08
C HIS A 25 22.39 -10.43 -12.90
N ALA A 26 23.65 -10.35 -13.29
CA ALA A 26 24.35 -11.45 -13.97
C ALA A 26 24.49 -12.69 -13.08
N ILE A 27 24.81 -12.50 -11.80
CA ILE A 27 24.86 -13.57 -10.80
C ILE A 27 23.48 -14.22 -10.65
N LEU A 28 22.43 -13.44 -10.45
CA LEU A 28 21.06 -13.95 -10.35
C LEU A 28 20.67 -14.77 -11.57
N LYS A 29 20.87 -14.24 -12.80
CA LYS A 29 20.60 -14.97 -14.05
C LYS A 29 21.36 -16.30 -14.13
N ARG A 30 22.61 -16.33 -13.69
CA ARG A 30 23.42 -17.56 -13.68
C ARG A 30 22.85 -18.61 -12.74
N TYR A 31 22.39 -18.20 -11.53
CA TYR A 31 21.78 -19.11 -10.56
C TYR A 31 20.41 -19.61 -11.01
N LEU A 32 19.58 -18.75 -11.60
CA LEU A 32 18.25 -19.13 -12.12
C LEU A 32 18.32 -20.19 -13.25
N LYS A 33 19.47 -20.29 -13.94
CA LYS A 33 19.69 -21.29 -15.00
C LYS A 33 20.21 -22.64 -14.48
N LYS A 34 20.53 -22.75 -13.18
CA LYS A 34 21.02 -24.00 -12.62
C LYS A 34 19.86 -24.96 -12.33
N PRO A 35 20.05 -26.27 -12.46
CA PRO A 35 19.00 -27.28 -12.26
C PRO A 35 18.74 -27.54 -10.77
N PHE A 36 18.52 -26.48 -10.00
CA PHE A 36 18.07 -26.63 -8.64
C PHE A 36 16.57 -26.90 -8.62
N ARG A 37 16.14 -27.79 -7.72
CA ARG A 37 14.71 -28.07 -7.53
C ARG A 37 13.93 -26.85 -7.09
N GLN A 38 14.55 -25.96 -6.31
CA GLN A 38 13.97 -24.76 -5.78
C GLN A 38 15.04 -23.68 -5.58
N ILE A 39 14.73 -22.47 -6.01
CA ILE A 39 15.58 -21.29 -5.83
C ILE A 39 14.74 -20.25 -5.11
N HIS A 40 15.21 -19.81 -3.93
CA HIS A 40 14.61 -18.72 -3.17
C HIS A 40 15.37 -17.43 -3.47
N VAL A 41 14.67 -16.43 -3.96
CA VAL A 41 15.23 -15.10 -4.22
C VAL A 41 14.54 -14.08 -3.34
N TYR A 42 15.31 -13.40 -2.52
CA TYR A 42 14.85 -12.26 -1.74
C TYR A 42 15.29 -10.99 -2.45
N SER A 43 14.35 -10.21 -2.91
CA SER A 43 14.64 -8.99 -3.65
C SER A 43 13.61 -7.91 -3.34
N ASN A 44 14.07 -6.66 -3.26
CA ASN A 44 13.21 -5.48 -3.25
C ASN A 44 13.00 -4.90 -4.66
N MET A 45 13.41 -5.64 -5.70
CA MET A 45 13.16 -5.25 -7.08
C MET A 45 11.73 -5.58 -7.47
N PHE A 46 11.15 -4.69 -8.24
CA PHE A 46 9.87 -4.91 -8.90
C PHE A 46 10.10 -5.16 -10.40
N CYS A 47 9.17 -5.86 -11.03
CA CYS A 47 9.09 -5.90 -12.48
C CYS A 47 8.81 -4.49 -13.04
N SER A 48 8.89 -4.31 -14.35
CA SER A 48 8.51 -3.05 -14.98
C SER A 48 7.03 -2.73 -14.72
N ASP A 49 6.68 -1.45 -14.66
CA ASP A 49 5.30 -1.02 -14.43
C ASP A 49 4.35 -1.55 -15.50
N LYS A 50 4.85 -1.70 -16.74
CA LYS A 50 4.08 -2.27 -17.87
C LYS A 50 3.69 -3.73 -17.67
N GLU A 51 4.52 -4.50 -16.97
CA GLU A 51 4.32 -5.92 -16.73
C GLU A 51 3.61 -6.21 -15.41
N TYR A 52 3.60 -5.22 -14.50
CA TYR A 52 3.16 -5.45 -13.12
C TYR A 52 1.72 -5.95 -13.03
N ALA A 53 0.78 -5.31 -13.72
CA ALA A 53 -0.63 -5.69 -13.68
C ALA A 53 -0.86 -7.10 -14.25
N SER A 54 -0.22 -7.42 -15.39
CA SER A 54 -0.32 -8.75 -16.00
C SER A 54 0.23 -9.84 -15.09
N LEU A 55 1.44 -9.66 -14.59
CA LEU A 55 2.09 -10.63 -13.69
C LEU A 55 1.32 -10.78 -12.36
N PHE A 56 0.81 -9.68 -11.81
CA PHE A 56 -0.03 -9.75 -10.62
C PHE A 56 -1.30 -10.56 -10.88
N GLY A 57 -2.00 -10.32 -11.99
CA GLY A 57 -3.21 -11.04 -12.37
C GLY A 57 -2.99 -12.53 -12.68
N GLU A 58 -1.78 -12.90 -13.13
CA GLU A 58 -1.42 -14.32 -13.32
C GLU A 58 -1.14 -15.03 -11.99
N LEU A 59 -0.46 -14.35 -11.05
CA LEU A 59 -0.03 -14.93 -9.78
C LEU A 59 -1.10 -14.89 -8.69
N PHE A 60 -1.95 -13.86 -8.70
CA PHE A 60 -2.91 -13.60 -7.62
C PHE A 60 -4.32 -13.42 -8.19
N LYS A 61 -5.21 -14.34 -7.84
CA LYS A 61 -6.63 -14.21 -8.12
C LYS A 61 -7.40 -13.99 -6.81
N PRO A 62 -8.28 -12.98 -6.75
CA PRO A 62 -9.08 -12.76 -5.56
C PRO A 62 -10.01 -13.96 -5.32
N THR A 63 -10.16 -14.35 -4.07
CA THR A 63 -11.14 -15.36 -3.67
C THR A 63 -12.56 -14.81 -3.84
N LYS A 64 -13.56 -15.70 -3.93
CA LYS A 64 -14.98 -15.28 -3.98
C LYS A 64 -15.36 -14.37 -2.81
N GLU A 65 -14.85 -14.67 -1.61
CA GLU A 65 -15.08 -13.85 -0.42
C GLU A 65 -14.52 -12.42 -0.60
N LEU A 66 -13.29 -12.28 -1.14
CA LEU A 66 -12.69 -10.99 -1.41
C LEU A 66 -13.43 -10.24 -2.53
N LEU A 67 -13.85 -10.92 -3.60
CA LEU A 67 -14.66 -10.32 -4.67
C LEU A 67 -15.97 -9.76 -4.13
N ASN A 68 -16.70 -10.50 -3.31
CA ASN A 68 -17.95 -10.02 -2.70
C ASN A 68 -17.72 -8.76 -1.85
N LEU A 69 -16.60 -8.68 -1.12
CA LEU A 69 -16.25 -7.47 -0.35
C LEU A 69 -15.91 -6.30 -1.27
N ILE A 70 -15.16 -6.54 -2.35
CA ILE A 70 -14.84 -5.50 -3.35
C ILE A 70 -16.13 -4.95 -3.94
N ASP A 71 -17.03 -5.82 -4.42
CA ASP A 71 -18.31 -5.40 -5.02
C ASP A 71 -19.17 -4.60 -4.04
N TYR A 72 -19.24 -5.05 -2.79
CA TYR A 72 -19.97 -4.33 -1.73
C TYR A 72 -19.41 -2.92 -1.53
N HIS A 73 -18.10 -2.77 -1.39
CA HIS A 73 -17.48 -1.47 -1.13
C HIS A 73 -17.47 -0.57 -2.36
N LEU A 74 -17.34 -1.13 -3.57
CA LEU A 74 -17.51 -0.37 -4.82
C LEU A 74 -18.91 0.23 -4.91
N ALA A 75 -19.95 -0.51 -4.56
CA ALA A 75 -21.32 0.01 -4.54
C ALA A 75 -21.47 1.21 -3.58
N GLN A 76 -20.79 1.19 -2.40
CA GLN A 76 -20.81 2.31 -1.45
C GLN A 76 -20.11 3.57 -2.01
N LEU A 77 -19.15 3.39 -2.91
CA LEU A 77 -18.36 4.45 -3.53
C LEU A 77 -18.90 4.91 -4.90
N GLY A 78 -20.03 4.36 -5.34
CA GLY A 78 -20.66 4.70 -6.62
C GLY A 78 -20.09 3.94 -7.82
N GLY A 79 -19.29 2.90 -7.59
CA GLY A 79 -18.68 2.06 -8.63
C GLY A 79 -17.23 2.42 -8.96
N ALA A 80 -16.60 1.55 -9.74
CA ALA A 80 -15.23 1.75 -10.20
C ALA A 80 -15.11 3.04 -11.04
N GLY A 81 -14.03 3.81 -10.81
CA GLY A 81 -13.76 5.08 -11.50
C GLY A 81 -14.55 6.29 -10.97
N ASN A 82 -15.55 6.08 -10.11
CA ASN A 82 -16.44 7.16 -9.62
C ASN A 82 -15.97 7.80 -8.32
N TYR A 83 -14.84 7.40 -7.78
CA TYR A 83 -14.24 7.95 -6.57
C TYR A 83 -12.73 8.16 -6.76
N VAL A 84 -12.13 8.89 -5.87
CA VAL A 84 -10.68 9.00 -5.72
C VAL A 84 -10.24 8.39 -4.40
N SER A 85 -8.96 8.11 -4.26
CA SER A 85 -8.42 7.62 -2.99
C SER A 85 -7.28 8.48 -2.47
N ALA A 86 -7.19 8.64 -1.15
CA ALA A 86 -6.12 9.31 -0.45
C ALA A 86 -5.48 8.34 0.55
N THR A 87 -4.19 8.07 0.40
CA THR A 87 -3.44 7.14 1.24
C THR A 87 -2.42 7.88 2.08
N PHE A 88 -2.40 7.60 3.38
CA PHE A 88 -1.47 8.15 4.35
C PHE A 88 -0.62 7.04 4.94
N ARG A 89 0.69 7.24 5.07
CA ARG A 89 1.60 6.25 5.65
C ARG A 89 2.39 6.85 6.82
N PHE A 90 1.80 6.78 8.01
CA PHE A 90 2.34 7.33 9.25
C PHE A 90 3.46 6.48 9.87
N ARG A 91 3.43 5.15 9.66
CA ARG A 91 4.25 4.20 10.41
C ARG A 91 4.01 4.39 11.91
N GLN A 92 5.04 4.78 12.66
CA GLN A 92 4.95 5.02 14.10
C GLN A 92 4.76 6.49 14.49
N LEU A 93 4.63 7.43 13.55
CA LEU A 93 4.54 8.86 13.86
C LEU A 93 3.46 9.19 14.90
N LEU A 94 2.29 8.55 14.78
CA LEU A 94 1.15 8.75 15.68
C LEU A 94 1.13 7.80 16.90
N GLY A 95 2.13 6.91 17.02
CA GLY A 95 2.25 6.01 18.17
C GLY A 95 1.48 4.69 18.05
N ASP A 96 0.77 4.43 16.95
CA ASP A 96 -0.04 3.21 16.76
C ASP A 96 0.81 1.94 16.58
N PHE A 97 2.04 2.08 16.09
CA PHE A 97 2.96 0.98 15.79
C PHE A 97 4.37 1.28 16.26
N LYS A 98 5.20 0.25 16.33
CA LYS A 98 6.64 0.35 16.62
C LYS A 98 7.41 -0.24 15.43
N GLU A 99 7.77 0.59 14.47
CA GLU A 99 8.45 0.17 13.23
C GLU A 99 9.89 0.70 13.09
N GLY A 100 10.43 1.31 14.14
CA GLY A 100 11.76 1.93 14.12
C GLY A 100 11.80 3.23 13.30
N GLY A 101 11.71 4.37 13.95
CA GLY A 101 11.68 5.72 13.38
C GLY A 101 11.30 6.73 14.47
N GLU A 102 10.99 7.93 14.09
CA GLU A 102 10.56 8.98 15.00
C GLU A 102 9.06 8.87 15.31
N THR A 103 8.68 9.20 16.53
CA THR A 103 7.31 9.31 16.99
C THR A 103 7.08 10.76 17.42
N LEU A 104 5.99 11.36 16.96
CA LEU A 104 5.61 12.71 17.40
C LEU A 104 5.29 12.70 18.89
N ARG A 105 5.61 13.80 19.57
CA ARG A 105 5.19 14.04 20.93
C ARG A 105 3.66 14.03 21.01
N GLU A 106 3.11 13.72 22.13
CA GLU A 106 1.66 13.55 22.31
C GLU A 106 0.90 14.84 21.95
N ASP A 107 1.44 15.99 22.32
CA ASP A 107 0.89 17.32 22.03
C ASP A 107 0.96 17.71 20.53
N GLU A 108 1.83 17.08 19.75
CA GLU A 108 2.00 17.32 18.32
C GLU A 108 1.08 16.46 17.44
N ARG A 109 0.59 15.31 17.95
CA ARG A 109 -0.16 14.33 17.15
C ARG A 109 -1.48 14.86 16.64
N MET A 110 -2.28 15.49 17.49
CA MET A 110 -3.58 16.05 17.08
C MET A 110 -3.44 17.19 16.07
N PRO A 111 -2.58 18.20 16.26
CA PRO A 111 -2.31 19.20 15.23
C PRO A 111 -1.87 18.58 13.88
N TYR A 112 -1.08 17.52 13.92
CA TYR A 112 -0.63 16.82 12.71
C TYR A 112 -1.77 16.07 12.02
N ILE A 113 -2.64 15.42 12.76
CA ILE A 113 -3.86 14.77 12.25
C ILE A 113 -4.77 15.82 11.59
N GLU A 114 -4.96 16.98 12.21
CA GLU A 114 -5.77 18.07 11.64
C GLU A 114 -5.17 18.58 10.30
N LYS A 115 -3.85 18.68 10.20
CA LYS A 115 -3.17 19.02 8.95
C LYS A 115 -3.50 18.01 7.85
N CYS A 116 -3.49 16.72 8.17
CA CYS A 116 -3.85 15.64 7.23
C CYS A 116 -5.34 15.69 6.84
N ILE A 117 -6.24 15.94 7.80
CA ILE A 117 -7.67 16.10 7.54
C ILE A 117 -7.92 17.31 6.63
N ASN A 118 -7.25 18.43 6.86
CA ASN A 118 -7.34 19.62 6.02
C ASN A 118 -6.92 19.35 4.56
N ALA A 119 -5.97 18.44 4.31
CA ALA A 119 -5.63 18.03 2.96
C ALA A 119 -6.78 17.28 2.28
N ILE A 120 -7.53 16.45 3.03
CA ILE A 120 -8.74 15.78 2.51
C ILE A 120 -9.83 16.80 2.20
N LEU A 121 -10.04 17.80 3.05
CA LEU A 121 -11.01 18.88 2.80
C LEU A 121 -10.68 19.65 1.53
N LYS A 122 -9.41 20.06 1.36
CA LYS A 122 -8.93 20.74 0.15
C LYS A 122 -9.06 19.87 -1.11
N LEU A 123 -8.81 18.57 -0.98
CA LEU A 123 -9.01 17.64 -2.10
C LEU A 123 -10.49 17.59 -2.50
N HIS A 124 -11.40 17.53 -1.52
CA HIS A 124 -12.84 17.56 -1.82
C HIS A 124 -13.30 18.87 -2.47
N GLU A 125 -12.76 20.02 -2.06
CA GLU A 125 -13.04 21.31 -2.71
C GLU A 125 -12.69 21.31 -4.21
N GLN A 126 -11.65 20.57 -4.61
CA GLN A 126 -11.22 20.44 -6.00
C GLN A 126 -12.07 19.45 -6.82
N ILE A 127 -12.69 18.47 -6.17
CA ILE A 127 -13.47 17.40 -6.80
C ILE A 127 -14.75 17.09 -6.00
N PRO A 128 -15.63 18.07 -5.82
CA PRO A 128 -16.79 17.96 -4.91
C PRO A 128 -17.80 16.87 -5.29
N GLU A 129 -17.80 16.43 -6.56
CA GLU A 129 -18.70 15.39 -7.08
C GLU A 129 -18.24 13.96 -6.73
N LYS A 130 -17.00 13.78 -6.24
CA LYS A 130 -16.46 12.44 -5.97
C LYS A 130 -16.35 12.15 -4.48
N LYS A 131 -16.64 10.91 -4.13
CA LYS A 131 -16.25 10.37 -2.81
C LYS A 131 -14.75 10.16 -2.74
N ILE A 132 -14.22 10.25 -1.53
CA ILE A 132 -12.81 10.04 -1.23
C ILE A 132 -12.67 8.79 -0.36
N LEU A 133 -12.08 7.73 -0.91
CA LEU A 133 -11.65 6.57 -0.14
C LEU A 133 -10.37 6.92 0.62
N VAL A 134 -10.40 6.91 1.94
CA VAL A 134 -9.22 7.17 2.75
C VAL A 134 -8.67 5.87 3.33
N THR A 135 -7.38 5.63 3.08
CA THR A 135 -6.63 4.53 3.66
C THR A 135 -5.43 5.05 4.45
N ALA A 136 -5.14 4.45 5.58
CA ALA A 136 -3.98 4.77 6.40
C ALA A 136 -3.55 3.56 7.23
N ASP A 137 -2.33 3.62 7.75
CA ASP A 137 -1.79 2.65 8.69
C ASP A 137 -1.90 3.12 10.15
N SER A 138 -2.68 4.14 10.44
CA SER A 138 -2.94 4.67 11.79
C SER A 138 -4.42 4.54 12.15
N HIS A 139 -4.70 3.84 13.25
CA HIS A 139 -6.04 3.77 13.83
C HIS A 139 -6.46 5.12 14.38
N THR A 140 -5.56 5.79 15.11
CA THR A 140 -5.79 7.10 15.70
C THR A 140 -6.26 8.10 14.64
N PHE A 141 -5.58 8.17 13.49
CA PHE A 141 -6.00 9.03 12.38
C PHE A 141 -7.36 8.64 11.80
N LEU A 142 -7.54 7.35 11.48
CA LEU A 142 -8.79 6.89 10.83
C LEU A 142 -10.01 7.06 11.74
N ASP A 143 -9.86 6.86 13.03
CA ASP A 143 -10.96 7.01 13.99
C ASP A 143 -11.29 8.50 14.21
N THR A 144 -10.29 9.37 14.35
CA THR A 144 -10.49 10.82 14.36
C THR A 144 -11.20 11.31 13.09
N LEU A 145 -10.80 10.79 11.92
CA LEU A 145 -11.44 11.15 10.65
C LEU A 145 -12.91 10.70 10.59
N LYS A 146 -13.25 9.52 11.08
CA LYS A 146 -14.65 9.03 11.15
C LYS A 146 -15.52 9.91 12.07
N GLU A 147 -14.97 10.39 13.19
CA GLU A 147 -15.66 11.29 14.11
C GLU A 147 -16.08 12.60 13.43
N ARG A 148 -15.35 13.06 12.40
CA ARG A 148 -15.73 14.24 11.61
C ARG A 148 -17.01 14.05 10.78
N SER A 149 -17.46 12.81 10.61
CA SER A 149 -18.72 12.49 9.88
C SER A 149 -18.84 13.13 8.49
N LEU A 150 -17.73 13.20 7.75
CA LEU A 150 -17.70 13.78 6.41
C LEU A 150 -18.37 12.83 5.41
N HIS A 151 -19.53 13.19 4.90
CA HIS A 151 -20.40 12.33 4.06
C HIS A 151 -19.75 11.86 2.75
N TYR A 152 -18.77 12.58 2.25
CA TYR A 152 -18.00 12.25 1.04
C TYR A 152 -16.76 11.42 1.33
N VAL A 153 -16.40 11.22 2.59
CA VAL A 153 -15.26 10.38 3.01
C VAL A 153 -15.74 8.96 3.28
N TYR A 154 -15.02 8.00 2.74
CA TYR A 154 -15.21 6.59 2.99
C TYR A 154 -13.95 5.96 3.58
N VAL A 155 -14.05 5.43 4.78
CA VAL A 155 -12.97 4.71 5.45
C VAL A 155 -13.30 3.23 5.42
N MET A 156 -12.39 2.41 4.87
CA MET A 156 -12.57 0.97 4.82
C MET A 156 -12.66 0.38 6.23
N PRO A 157 -13.66 -0.46 6.51
CA PRO A 157 -13.77 -1.13 7.78
C PRO A 157 -12.66 -2.17 7.97
N GLY A 158 -12.34 -2.48 9.22
CA GLY A 158 -11.39 -3.50 9.60
C GLY A 158 -10.15 -2.94 10.28
N LYS A 159 -9.42 -3.84 10.95
CA LYS A 159 -8.21 -3.48 11.69
C LYS A 159 -7.03 -3.33 10.73
N VAL A 160 -6.34 -2.21 10.82
CA VAL A 160 -5.08 -2.02 10.11
C VAL A 160 -4.00 -2.85 10.79
N VAL A 161 -3.22 -3.57 10.01
CA VAL A 161 -2.08 -4.34 10.49
C VAL A 161 -0.94 -4.29 9.49
N HIS A 162 0.26 -4.33 10.01
CA HIS A 162 1.44 -4.47 9.17
C HIS A 162 1.76 -5.95 8.95
N ILE A 163 1.62 -6.42 7.72
CA ILE A 163 1.77 -7.84 7.37
C ILE A 163 3.14 -8.40 7.81
N GLY A 164 4.21 -7.60 7.67
CA GLY A 164 5.57 -8.01 8.01
C GLY A 164 5.85 -8.20 9.51
N PHE A 165 5.01 -7.64 10.39
CA PHE A 165 5.19 -7.71 11.85
C PHE A 165 4.15 -8.56 12.56
N THR A 166 3.20 -9.12 11.82
CA THR A 166 2.11 -9.91 12.40
C THR A 166 2.39 -11.41 12.20
N GLN A 167 2.99 -12.05 13.18
CA GLN A 167 3.12 -13.51 13.18
C GLN A 167 1.76 -14.14 13.53
N ASN A 168 1.36 -15.17 12.77
CA ASN A 168 0.11 -15.93 12.97
C ASN A 168 -1.18 -15.08 12.88
N ALA A 169 -1.19 -14.05 12.05
CA ALA A 169 -2.40 -13.29 11.80
C ALA A 169 -3.50 -14.16 11.16
N SER A 170 -4.74 -13.93 11.56
CA SER A 170 -5.89 -14.63 10.94
C SER A 170 -6.04 -14.22 9.47
N LYS A 171 -6.64 -15.10 8.65
CA LYS A 171 -6.96 -14.81 7.24
C LYS A 171 -7.66 -13.45 7.05
N LYS A 172 -8.56 -13.08 7.98
CA LYS A 172 -9.30 -11.80 7.93
C LYS A 172 -8.40 -10.57 7.97
N ILE A 173 -7.30 -10.66 8.70
CA ILE A 173 -6.33 -9.56 8.83
C ILE A 173 -5.61 -9.31 7.50
N TYR A 174 -5.14 -10.39 6.85
CA TYR A 174 -4.51 -10.27 5.53
C TYR A 174 -5.49 -9.80 4.45
N MET A 175 -6.75 -10.22 4.55
CA MET A 175 -7.80 -9.85 3.60
C MET A 175 -7.98 -8.34 3.51
N LYS A 176 -7.87 -7.59 4.63
CA LYS A 176 -7.96 -6.13 4.64
C LYS A 176 -6.92 -5.47 3.74
N SER A 177 -5.66 -5.92 3.78
CA SER A 177 -4.60 -5.35 2.94
C SER A 177 -4.82 -5.59 1.45
N PHE A 178 -5.32 -6.78 1.07
CA PHE A 178 -5.69 -7.05 -0.32
C PHE A 178 -6.92 -6.26 -0.74
N LEU A 179 -7.91 -6.14 0.14
CA LEU A 179 -9.09 -5.32 -0.12
C LEU A 179 -8.69 -3.85 -0.35
N ASP A 180 -7.84 -3.27 0.49
CA ASP A 180 -7.33 -1.91 0.29
C ASP A 180 -6.64 -1.79 -1.07
N MET A 181 -5.78 -2.74 -1.44
CA MET A 181 -5.08 -2.73 -2.72
C MET A 181 -6.03 -2.71 -3.93
N TYR A 182 -7.06 -3.59 -3.92
CA TYR A 182 -8.06 -3.61 -4.99
C TYR A 182 -8.92 -2.34 -4.98
N MET A 183 -9.34 -1.87 -3.81
CA MET A 183 -10.15 -0.65 -3.74
C MET A 183 -9.36 0.59 -4.19
N LEU A 184 -8.07 0.69 -3.90
CA LEU A 184 -7.22 1.73 -4.46
C LEU A 184 -7.13 1.61 -5.99
N SER A 185 -6.99 0.40 -6.52
CA SER A 185 -6.84 0.18 -7.96
C SER A 185 -8.07 0.53 -8.79
N TYR A 186 -9.26 0.53 -8.20
CA TYR A 186 -10.51 0.91 -8.85
C TYR A 186 -10.85 2.40 -8.72
N ALA A 187 -10.06 3.19 -8.02
CA ALA A 187 -10.21 4.64 -7.97
C ALA A 187 -9.89 5.27 -9.34
N SER A 188 -10.49 6.41 -9.67
CA SER A 188 -10.11 7.17 -10.87
C SER A 188 -8.73 7.79 -10.74
N THR A 189 -8.38 8.23 -9.50
CA THR A 189 -7.06 8.74 -9.15
C THR A 189 -6.70 8.25 -7.75
N VAL A 190 -5.47 7.81 -7.60
CA VAL A 190 -4.88 7.36 -6.33
C VAL A 190 -3.88 8.41 -5.87
N PHE A 191 -4.16 9.06 -4.75
CA PHE A 191 -3.26 10.04 -4.16
C PHE A 191 -2.46 9.42 -3.00
N LEU A 192 -1.15 9.64 -3.01
CA LEU A 192 -0.32 9.52 -1.81
C LEU A 192 -0.22 10.90 -1.16
N VAL A 193 -0.78 11.04 0.04
CA VAL A 193 -0.71 12.29 0.80
C VAL A 193 0.42 12.18 1.81
N ARG A 194 1.40 13.07 1.74
CA ARG A 194 2.59 13.00 2.59
C ARG A 194 3.30 14.34 2.75
N ASP A 195 4.20 14.39 3.68
CA ASP A 195 5.26 15.38 3.79
C ASP A 195 6.64 14.72 3.99
N ASN A 196 7.63 15.49 4.41
CA ASN A 196 9.01 15.05 4.58
C ASN A 196 9.24 14.09 5.75
N ILE A 197 8.33 14.05 6.75
CA ILE A 197 8.43 13.14 7.91
C ILE A 197 7.64 11.86 7.74
N MET A 198 6.68 11.82 6.82
CA MET A 198 5.93 10.62 6.47
C MET A 198 6.75 9.66 5.60
N TYR A 199 6.44 8.38 5.70
CA TYR A 199 7.07 7.38 4.85
C TYR A 199 6.53 7.43 3.41
N HIS A 200 7.43 7.53 2.44
CA HIS A 200 7.07 7.45 1.02
C HIS A 200 6.69 6.01 0.64
N SER A 201 5.40 5.73 0.68
CA SER A 201 4.86 4.39 0.44
C SER A 201 4.70 4.08 -1.05
N GLY A 202 5.29 2.98 -1.51
CA GLY A 202 5.03 2.47 -2.86
C GLY A 202 3.70 1.71 -3.01
N PHE A 203 2.96 1.47 -1.93
CA PHE A 203 1.74 0.68 -1.96
C PHE A 203 0.63 1.29 -2.84
N PRO A 204 0.25 2.58 -2.69
CA PRO A 204 -0.77 3.20 -3.52
C PRO A 204 -0.35 3.28 -4.99
N TYR A 205 0.93 3.56 -5.28
CA TYR A 205 1.44 3.53 -6.64
C TYR A 205 1.28 2.15 -7.27
N ARG A 206 1.66 1.07 -6.57
CA ARG A 206 1.50 -0.30 -7.08
C ARG A 206 0.03 -0.70 -7.24
N ALA A 207 -0.82 -0.24 -6.35
CA ALA A 207 -2.26 -0.46 -6.51
C ALA A 207 -2.81 0.23 -7.76
N SER A 208 -2.40 1.46 -8.07
CA SER A 208 -2.86 2.19 -9.26
C SER A 208 -2.53 1.48 -10.56
N LEU A 209 -1.39 0.78 -10.62
CA LEU A 209 -0.96 0.03 -11.81
C LEU A 209 -1.89 -1.15 -12.16
N LEU A 210 -2.60 -1.73 -11.18
CA LEU A 210 -3.40 -2.95 -11.42
C LEU A 210 -4.54 -2.72 -12.41
N ASN A 211 -5.21 -1.59 -12.36
CA ASN A 211 -6.34 -1.26 -13.23
C ASN A 211 -6.10 0.05 -14.01
N GLY A 212 -4.86 0.55 -14.04
CA GLY A 212 -4.49 1.75 -14.79
C GLY A 212 -5.07 3.04 -14.22
N ALA A 213 -5.33 3.10 -12.90
CA ALA A 213 -5.74 4.33 -12.24
C ALA A 213 -4.62 5.39 -12.31
N ARG A 214 -5.00 6.66 -12.42
CA ARG A 214 -4.02 7.75 -12.33
C ARG A 214 -3.40 7.75 -10.93
N TYR A 215 -2.09 7.98 -10.85
CA TYR A 215 -1.38 8.19 -9.59
C TYR A 215 -0.88 9.62 -9.49
N ASP A 216 -1.00 10.21 -8.31
CA ASP A 216 -0.48 11.55 -8.02
C ASP A 216 -0.08 11.67 -6.54
N GLU A 217 0.70 12.68 -6.19
CA GLU A 217 1.12 12.95 -4.81
C GLU A 217 0.62 14.33 -4.37
N ILE A 218 0.14 14.39 -3.12
CA ILE A 218 -0.26 15.65 -2.46
C ILE A 218 0.74 15.90 -1.34
N GLU A 219 1.42 17.03 -1.40
CA GLU A 219 2.29 17.51 -0.34
C GLU A 219 1.47 18.28 0.70
N LEU A 220 1.70 17.95 2.00
CA LEU A 220 1.01 18.54 3.16
C LEU A 220 1.57 19.92 3.53
#